data_d7e82eb7740b87c34c08e61abd3c900c
#
_entry.id   d7e82eb7740b87c34c08e61abd3c900c
#
_cell.length_a   1.000
_cell.length_b   1.000
_cell.length_c   1.000
_cell.angle_alpha   90.00
_cell.angle_beta   90.00
_cell.angle_gamma   90.00
#
_symmetry.space_group_name_H-M   'P 1'
#
loop_
_entity.id
_entity.type
_entity.pdbx_description
1 polymer ?
#
loop_
_entity_poly.entity_id
_entity_poly.type
_entity_poly.pdbx_seq_one_letter_code
_entity_poly.pdbx_strand_id
1 'polypeptide(L)'
;MEEMQLVHQFRRMPPLTPAYVGRLKHELRIIEKHNLEPMFLRVREILDLMPDVPHNIRGSAGSSLVCYCLGITDIDPVEWDIPSTRFMHDLRPDAPDIDIDVPYNRRAEVFDRIFRKYGSRVARVSNRVHRDGEFHHWSLHCGGIIVTDDAIPSHMLLKPGQLNMNKDDVEKAGFYKIDLLSSRALAQLNDITDRPLFDYPRQDALTAQVLSSGNSIGIIGGESPAFRKAATSIGVTCMQDAALATSLIRPAAAENKKSEEPLVYEDDVIALIARTCRVESDMADLIRRQIVKGKGMEVIGPDGEPILKDPALRQRVESFRAYAFCRSHGVAYGAVVWALAYHKARNPADFWKSTLAHAHSMYRPWVHPHEAAPHLSTHPRQGELFPLDIREEWKKFGYWSSPQMVPGAELFELEDGSDRWRFCGPIAASRVWYSKKDNRKLTFLTLGVGPQTYINITVPFGLPAGGWTAAEGVAKRGKNGEYTASLVRECYLGGPSRKKKR
;
A
#
# COMPACT_ATOMS: atom_id res chain seq x y z
N MET A 1 -13.63 -38.75 9.46
CA MET A 1 -13.10 -37.37 9.61
C MET A 1 -13.32 -37.04 11.07
N GLU A 2 -12.28 -37.12 11.88
CA GLU A 2 -12.28 -36.46 13.17
C GLU A 2 -12.58 -35.00 12.87
N GLU A 3 -13.51 -34.44 13.60
CA GLU A 3 -14.02 -33.10 13.35
C GLU A 3 -12.89 -32.10 13.67
N MET A 4 -12.33 -31.42 12.65
CA MET A 4 -11.25 -30.46 12.85
C MET A 4 -11.70 -29.39 13.86
N GLN A 5 -10.89 -29.14 14.89
CA GLN A 5 -11.17 -28.12 15.92
C GLN A 5 -11.37 -26.73 15.29
N LEU A 6 -10.74 -26.50 14.16
CA LEU A 6 -10.83 -25.29 13.38
C LEU A 6 -12.28 -24.88 13.04
N VAL A 7 -13.14 -25.86 12.69
CA VAL A 7 -14.54 -25.60 12.31
C VAL A 7 -15.35 -25.08 13.51
N HIS A 8 -15.04 -25.52 14.73
CA HIS A 8 -15.68 -25.03 15.95
C HIS A 8 -15.30 -23.58 16.29
N GLN A 9 -14.24 -23.06 15.69
CA GLN A 9 -13.78 -21.68 15.89
C GLN A 9 -14.32 -20.70 14.83
N PHE A 10 -15.19 -21.16 13.92
CA PHE A 10 -15.80 -20.28 12.92
C PHE A 10 -16.65 -19.20 13.57
N ARG A 11 -16.43 -17.97 13.19
CA ARG A 11 -17.19 -16.79 13.61
C ARG A 11 -18.28 -16.43 12.59
N ARG A 12 -18.11 -16.92 11.35
CA ARG A 12 -19.05 -16.72 10.25
C ARG A 12 -19.34 -18.06 9.59
N MET A 13 -20.61 -18.33 9.40
CA MET A 13 -21.05 -19.50 8.63
C MET A 13 -21.30 -19.06 7.19
N PRO A 14 -20.60 -19.64 6.21
CA PRO A 14 -20.82 -19.30 4.81
C PRO A 14 -22.17 -19.85 4.32
N PRO A 15 -22.71 -19.29 3.24
CA PRO A 15 -23.90 -19.85 2.59
C PRO A 15 -23.71 -21.31 2.18
N LEU A 16 -24.76 -22.15 2.35
CA LEU A 16 -24.70 -23.58 2.01
C LEU A 16 -24.95 -23.85 0.51
N THR A 17 -24.36 -23.01 -0.36
CA THR A 17 -24.42 -23.27 -1.81
C THR A 17 -23.29 -24.21 -2.25
N PRO A 18 -23.44 -24.92 -3.40
CA PRO A 18 -22.39 -25.81 -3.91
C PRO A 18 -21.01 -25.16 -4.02
N ALA A 19 -20.95 -23.87 -4.42
CA ALA A 19 -19.71 -23.12 -4.54
C ALA A 19 -18.99 -22.97 -3.20
N TYR A 20 -19.69 -22.53 -2.15
CA TYR A 20 -19.12 -22.37 -0.81
C TYR A 20 -18.74 -23.72 -0.18
N VAL A 21 -19.64 -24.71 -0.28
CA VAL A 21 -19.38 -26.05 0.28
C VAL A 21 -18.20 -26.71 -0.40
N GLY A 22 -18.12 -26.62 -1.73
CA GLY A 22 -17.00 -27.16 -2.52
C GLY A 22 -15.68 -26.49 -2.14
N ARG A 23 -15.68 -25.14 -2.05
CA ARG A 23 -14.52 -24.35 -1.66
C ARG A 23 -14.05 -24.67 -0.24
N LEU A 24 -14.96 -24.72 0.72
CA LEU A 24 -14.64 -25.04 2.11
C LEU A 24 -14.03 -26.44 2.26
N LYS A 25 -14.66 -27.45 1.64
CA LYS A 25 -14.13 -28.83 1.65
C LYS A 25 -12.73 -28.91 1.03
N HIS A 26 -12.50 -28.20 -0.06
CA HIS A 26 -11.19 -28.14 -0.72
C HIS A 26 -10.13 -27.54 0.20
N GLU A 27 -10.40 -26.39 0.82
CA GLU A 27 -9.46 -25.73 1.70
C GLU A 27 -9.18 -26.51 2.98
N LEU A 28 -10.22 -27.07 3.63
CA LEU A 28 -10.06 -27.92 4.83
C LEU A 28 -9.20 -29.16 4.55
N ARG A 29 -9.39 -29.81 3.38
CA ARG A 29 -8.56 -30.92 2.96
C ARG A 29 -7.08 -30.56 2.81
N ILE A 30 -6.78 -29.37 2.28
CA ILE A 30 -5.39 -28.88 2.14
C ILE A 30 -4.80 -28.59 3.52
N ILE A 31 -5.57 -27.94 4.40
CA ILE A 31 -5.16 -27.62 5.77
C ILE A 31 -4.83 -28.89 6.55
N GLU A 32 -5.68 -29.92 6.47
CA GLU A 32 -5.46 -31.23 7.08
C GLU A 32 -4.21 -31.93 6.52
N LYS A 33 -4.10 -32.00 5.18
CA LYS A 33 -2.99 -32.64 4.48
C LYS A 33 -1.62 -32.07 4.86
N HIS A 34 -1.54 -30.76 5.04
CA HIS A 34 -0.29 -30.04 5.35
C HIS A 34 -0.14 -29.70 6.84
N ASN A 35 -1.00 -30.22 7.72
CA ASN A 35 -0.99 -29.96 9.17
C ASN A 35 -0.97 -28.46 9.53
N LEU A 36 -1.75 -27.64 8.82
CA LEU A 36 -1.78 -26.18 9.00
C LEU A 36 -2.77 -25.72 10.06
N GLU A 37 -3.63 -26.59 10.58
CA GLU A 37 -4.66 -26.24 11.57
C GLU A 37 -4.11 -25.46 12.78
N PRO A 38 -2.97 -25.84 13.40
CA PRO A 38 -2.43 -25.11 14.54
C PRO A 38 -2.08 -23.65 14.21
N MET A 39 -1.64 -23.38 12.97
CA MET A 39 -1.34 -22.02 12.51
C MET A 39 -2.59 -21.15 12.47
N PHE A 40 -3.68 -21.65 11.86
CA PHE A 40 -4.95 -20.91 11.77
C PHE A 40 -5.55 -20.64 13.15
N LEU A 41 -5.54 -21.66 14.03
CA LEU A 41 -6.01 -21.52 15.40
C LEU A 41 -5.19 -20.49 16.17
N ARG A 42 -3.87 -20.48 16.01
CA ARG A 42 -2.98 -19.50 16.66
C ARG A 42 -3.26 -18.07 16.20
N VAL A 43 -3.50 -17.89 14.90
CA VAL A 43 -3.90 -16.57 14.37
C VAL A 43 -5.23 -16.12 14.96
N ARG A 44 -6.22 -17.03 15.05
CA ARG A 44 -7.51 -16.74 15.67
C ARG A 44 -7.37 -16.35 17.14
N GLU A 45 -6.57 -17.11 17.92
CA GLU A 45 -6.29 -16.77 19.32
C GLU A 45 -5.66 -15.38 19.48
N ILE A 46 -4.73 -15.00 18.58
CA ILE A 46 -4.13 -13.66 18.60
C ILE A 46 -5.17 -12.58 18.33
N LEU A 47 -6.07 -12.79 17.37
CA LEU A 47 -7.15 -11.84 17.08
C LEU A 47 -8.14 -11.71 18.24
N ASP A 48 -8.37 -12.80 19.00
CA ASP A 48 -9.21 -12.75 20.21
C ASP A 48 -8.60 -11.92 21.35
N LEU A 49 -7.30 -11.65 21.31
CA LEU A 49 -6.63 -10.74 22.27
C LEU A 49 -6.86 -9.24 21.94
N MET A 50 -7.38 -8.95 20.75
CA MET A 50 -7.53 -7.59 20.27
C MET A 50 -8.92 -7.31 19.62
N PRO A 51 -10.05 -7.66 20.28
CA PRO A 51 -11.38 -7.54 19.70
C PRO A 51 -11.80 -6.08 19.45
N ASP A 52 -11.16 -5.14 20.13
CA ASP A 52 -11.35 -3.68 20.04
C ASP A 52 -10.37 -3.01 19.06
N VAL A 53 -9.49 -3.77 18.39
CA VAL A 53 -8.52 -3.25 17.42
C VAL A 53 -8.94 -3.70 16.02
N PRO A 54 -9.31 -2.77 15.12
CA PRO A 54 -9.63 -3.15 13.76
C PRO A 54 -8.40 -3.71 13.07
N HIS A 55 -8.61 -4.72 12.25
CA HIS A 55 -7.55 -5.31 11.44
C HIS A 55 -7.99 -5.50 10.00
N ASN A 56 -7.02 -5.65 9.12
CA ASN A 56 -7.22 -6.01 7.72
C ASN A 56 -6.14 -6.99 7.29
N ILE A 57 -6.41 -7.76 6.26
CA ILE A 57 -5.42 -8.69 5.73
C ILE A 57 -4.59 -8.02 4.64
N ARG A 58 -3.29 -8.25 4.71
CA ARG A 58 -2.35 -7.95 3.63
C ARG A 58 -1.94 -9.24 2.94
N GLY A 59 -1.86 -9.23 1.61
CA GLY A 59 -1.41 -10.41 0.87
C GLY A 59 -2.51 -11.44 0.60
N SER A 60 -2.13 -12.72 0.53
CA SER A 60 -2.97 -13.77 -0.04
C SER A 60 -3.94 -14.45 0.94
N ALA A 61 -3.85 -14.21 2.24
CA ALA A 61 -4.76 -14.86 3.21
C ALA A 61 -6.24 -14.47 3.01
N GLY A 62 -6.52 -13.31 2.42
CA GLY A 62 -7.87 -12.91 2.01
C GLY A 62 -8.44 -13.74 0.84
N SER A 63 -7.67 -14.67 0.28
CA SER A 63 -8.15 -15.64 -0.72
C SER A 63 -8.74 -16.89 -0.10
N SER A 64 -8.69 -17.05 1.23
CA SER A 64 -9.15 -18.25 1.94
C SER A 64 -10.53 -18.06 2.54
N LEU A 65 -11.45 -18.97 2.19
CA LEU A 65 -12.77 -19.05 2.80
C LEU A 65 -12.68 -19.46 4.27
N VAL A 66 -11.70 -20.29 4.63
CA VAL A 66 -11.45 -20.65 6.04
C VAL A 66 -10.99 -19.44 6.83
N CYS A 67 -10.11 -18.59 6.28
CA CYS A 67 -9.74 -17.32 6.92
C CYS A 67 -10.96 -16.40 7.12
N TYR A 68 -11.87 -16.35 6.15
CA TYR A 68 -13.13 -15.60 6.26
C TYR A 68 -14.04 -16.16 7.36
N CYS A 69 -14.25 -17.48 7.38
CA CYS A 69 -15.06 -18.14 8.40
C CYS A 69 -14.49 -17.93 9.82
N LEU A 70 -13.18 -17.96 9.97
CA LEU A 70 -12.49 -17.68 11.23
C LEU A 70 -12.51 -16.21 11.64
N GLY A 71 -12.93 -15.29 10.76
CA GLY A 71 -12.84 -13.84 10.99
C GLY A 71 -11.39 -13.33 11.00
N ILE A 72 -10.48 -14.02 10.32
CA ILE A 72 -9.10 -13.54 10.06
C ILE A 72 -9.14 -12.45 8.99
N THR A 73 -10.03 -12.58 8.01
CA THR A 73 -10.31 -11.57 6.99
C THR A 73 -11.80 -11.30 6.90
N ASP A 74 -12.17 -10.09 6.47
CA ASP A 74 -13.56 -9.73 6.15
C ASP A 74 -13.88 -9.93 4.66
N ILE A 75 -12.90 -10.35 3.85
CA ILE A 75 -13.08 -10.64 2.43
C ILE A 75 -13.73 -12.00 2.28
N ASP A 76 -14.93 -12.06 1.72
CA ASP A 76 -15.52 -13.30 1.25
C ASP A 76 -14.94 -13.65 -0.13
N PRO A 77 -14.03 -14.64 -0.23
CA PRO A 77 -13.31 -14.89 -1.48
C PRO A 77 -14.21 -15.48 -2.57
N VAL A 78 -15.33 -16.11 -2.22
CA VAL A 78 -16.30 -16.65 -3.18
C VAL A 78 -17.12 -15.52 -3.78
N GLU A 79 -17.60 -14.60 -2.96
CA GLU A 79 -18.35 -13.43 -3.42
C GLU A 79 -17.50 -12.48 -4.27
N TRP A 80 -16.20 -12.38 -3.98
CA TRP A 80 -15.24 -11.55 -4.73
C TRP A 80 -14.56 -12.27 -5.89
N ASP A 81 -14.94 -13.52 -6.17
CA ASP A 81 -14.35 -14.36 -7.22
C ASP A 81 -12.81 -14.43 -7.12
N ILE A 82 -12.31 -14.75 -5.91
CA ILE A 82 -10.88 -14.85 -5.63
C ILE A 82 -10.48 -16.32 -5.50
N PRO A 83 -9.57 -16.83 -6.37
CA PRO A 83 -9.10 -18.23 -6.26
C PRO A 83 -8.24 -18.46 -5.01
N SER A 84 -8.30 -19.68 -4.41
CA SER A 84 -7.45 -20.03 -3.26
C SER A 84 -6.01 -20.31 -3.60
N THR A 85 -5.72 -20.67 -4.83
CA THR A 85 -4.43 -21.20 -5.29
C THR A 85 -3.25 -20.31 -4.92
N ARG A 86 -3.43 -18.97 -4.96
CA ARG A 86 -2.37 -18.03 -4.59
C ARG A 86 -2.00 -18.11 -3.10
N PHE A 87 -2.90 -18.52 -2.24
CA PHE A 87 -2.69 -18.66 -0.79
C PHE A 87 -2.16 -20.03 -0.42
N MET A 88 -2.91 -21.10 -0.74
CA MET A 88 -2.54 -22.48 -0.45
C MET A 88 -3.07 -23.44 -1.50
N HIS A 89 -2.31 -24.51 -1.76
CA HIS A 89 -2.67 -25.59 -2.68
C HIS A 89 -1.87 -26.86 -2.39
N ASP A 90 -2.30 -27.98 -2.99
CA ASP A 90 -1.75 -29.31 -2.72
C ASP A 90 -0.25 -29.47 -2.97
N LEU A 91 0.30 -28.74 -3.92
CA LEU A 91 1.71 -28.83 -4.33
C LEU A 91 2.62 -27.87 -3.57
N ARG A 92 2.07 -27.03 -2.69
CA ARG A 92 2.85 -26.04 -1.94
C ARG A 92 3.34 -26.63 -0.62
N PRO A 93 4.66 -26.86 -0.46
CA PRO A 93 5.20 -27.48 0.74
C PRO A 93 5.33 -26.53 1.94
N ASP A 94 5.45 -25.23 1.66
CA ASP A 94 5.64 -24.17 2.67
C ASP A 94 4.30 -23.68 3.22
N ALA A 95 4.26 -23.40 4.52
CA ALA A 95 3.11 -22.79 5.16
C ALA A 95 2.81 -21.42 4.54
N PRO A 96 1.53 -21.06 4.35
CA PRO A 96 1.17 -19.77 3.82
C PRO A 96 1.45 -18.67 4.84
N ASP A 97 1.88 -17.49 4.37
CA ASP A 97 2.05 -16.30 5.22
C ASP A 97 0.66 -15.69 5.54
N ILE A 98 0.43 -15.37 6.81
CA ILE A 98 -0.74 -14.58 7.25
C ILE A 98 -0.24 -13.25 7.79
N ASP A 99 -0.47 -12.20 7.01
CA ASP A 99 -0.05 -10.83 7.29
C ASP A 99 -1.26 -10.01 7.74
N ILE A 100 -1.23 -9.52 8.98
CA ILE A 100 -2.33 -8.78 9.61
C ILE A 100 -1.93 -7.32 9.76
N ASP A 101 -2.64 -6.42 9.09
CA ASP A 101 -2.52 -4.99 9.28
C ASP A 101 -3.36 -4.55 10.47
N VAL A 102 -2.74 -3.78 11.38
CA VAL A 102 -3.41 -3.10 12.48
C VAL A 102 -3.10 -1.59 12.45
N PRO A 103 -3.90 -0.72 13.07
CA PRO A 103 -3.58 0.70 13.19
C PRO A 103 -2.17 0.88 13.78
N TYR A 104 -1.34 1.70 13.11
CA TYR A 104 0.07 1.83 13.49
C TYR A 104 0.26 2.34 14.92
N ASN A 105 -0.65 3.20 15.39
CA ASN A 105 -0.66 3.78 16.74
C ASN A 105 -1.13 2.80 17.83
N ARG A 106 -1.80 1.71 17.45
CA ARG A 106 -2.24 0.65 18.38
C ARG A 106 -1.37 -0.61 18.36
N ARG A 107 -0.45 -0.70 17.40
CA ARG A 107 0.36 -1.92 17.21
C ARG A 107 1.23 -2.29 18.40
N ALA A 108 1.81 -1.31 19.12
CA ALA A 108 2.59 -1.56 20.32
C ALA A 108 1.73 -2.23 21.41
N GLU A 109 0.52 -1.73 21.61
CA GLU A 109 -0.47 -2.30 22.52
C GLU A 109 -0.83 -3.75 22.16
N VAL A 110 -0.99 -4.05 20.86
CA VAL A 110 -1.26 -5.41 20.38
C VAL A 110 -0.11 -6.35 20.76
N PHE A 111 1.14 -5.95 20.52
CA PHE A 111 2.30 -6.73 20.97
C PHE A 111 2.31 -6.94 22.49
N ASP A 112 2.05 -5.91 23.27
CA ASP A 112 2.01 -6.01 24.75
C ASP A 112 0.96 -7.02 25.22
N ARG A 113 -0.23 -7.05 24.61
CA ARG A 113 -1.28 -8.03 24.91
C ARG A 113 -0.82 -9.46 24.60
N ILE A 114 -0.18 -9.66 23.43
CA ILE A 114 0.36 -10.97 23.01
C ILE A 114 1.47 -11.43 23.94
N PHE A 115 2.45 -10.58 24.23
CA PHE A 115 3.56 -10.92 25.12
C PHE A 115 3.09 -11.21 26.55
N ARG A 116 2.08 -10.48 27.03
CA ARG A 116 1.46 -10.74 28.35
C ARG A 116 0.74 -12.09 28.39
N LYS A 117 0.07 -12.48 27.30
CA LYS A 117 -0.64 -13.77 27.21
C LYS A 117 0.30 -14.95 27.11
N TYR A 118 1.32 -14.86 26.26
CA TYR A 118 2.16 -16.02 25.92
C TYR A 118 3.49 -16.08 26.68
N GLY A 119 3.95 -14.97 27.26
CA GLY A 119 5.18 -14.93 28.09
C GLY A 119 6.41 -15.45 27.33
N SER A 120 7.04 -16.51 27.87
CA SER A 120 8.23 -17.15 27.27
C SER A 120 7.94 -17.96 25.99
N ARG A 121 6.67 -18.13 25.61
CA ARG A 121 6.23 -18.84 24.42
C ARG A 121 6.12 -17.95 23.18
N VAL A 122 6.43 -16.66 23.27
CA VAL A 122 6.39 -15.72 22.14
C VAL A 122 7.71 -15.00 21.99
N ALA A 123 8.16 -14.83 20.72
CA ALA A 123 9.30 -13.98 20.42
C ALA A 123 9.14 -13.31 19.05
N ARG A 124 9.78 -12.13 18.93
CA ARG A 124 9.90 -11.38 17.68
C ARG A 124 10.99 -11.99 16.79
N VAL A 125 10.69 -12.14 15.53
CA VAL A 125 11.65 -12.56 14.50
C VAL A 125 12.70 -11.45 14.28
N SER A 126 13.91 -11.83 13.90
CA SER A 126 15.01 -10.92 13.56
C SER A 126 15.31 -10.92 12.07
N ASN A 127 16.03 -9.90 11.60
CA ASN A 127 16.62 -9.83 10.29
C ASN A 127 18.15 -9.82 10.41
N ARG A 128 18.84 -10.53 9.51
CA ARG A 128 20.28 -10.43 9.36
C ARG A 128 20.62 -9.18 8.56
N VAL A 129 21.34 -8.25 9.16
CA VAL A 129 21.87 -7.08 8.47
C VAL A 129 23.27 -7.39 7.99
N HIS A 130 23.51 -7.27 6.68
CA HIS A 130 24.81 -7.47 6.06
C HIS A 130 25.38 -6.12 5.64
N ARG A 131 26.69 -5.98 5.77
CA ARG A 131 27.48 -4.86 5.25
C ARG A 131 28.63 -5.45 4.42
N ASP A 132 28.78 -4.98 3.19
CA ASP A 132 29.81 -5.47 2.24
C ASP A 132 29.81 -7.00 2.02
N GLY A 133 28.60 -7.59 2.10
CA GLY A 133 28.38 -9.04 1.94
C GLY A 133 28.53 -9.87 3.22
N GLU A 134 29.10 -9.31 4.29
CA GLU A 134 29.29 -9.99 5.57
C GLU A 134 28.17 -9.68 6.58
N PHE A 135 27.91 -10.64 7.47
CA PHE A 135 26.97 -10.44 8.58
C PHE A 135 27.51 -9.36 9.52
N HIS A 136 26.70 -8.32 9.77
CA HIS A 136 27.06 -7.22 10.64
C HIS A 136 26.36 -7.31 12.02
N HIS A 137 25.03 -7.40 12.02
CA HIS A 137 24.24 -7.51 13.25
C HIS A 137 22.83 -8.01 12.99
N TRP A 138 22.13 -8.36 14.07
CA TRP A 138 20.70 -8.64 14.03
C TRP A 138 19.90 -7.36 14.24
N SER A 139 18.89 -7.13 13.40
CA SER A 139 17.87 -6.11 13.62
C SER A 139 16.52 -6.77 13.89
N LEU A 140 15.62 -6.05 14.55
CA LEU A 140 14.28 -6.56 14.81
C LEU A 140 13.46 -6.56 13.52
N HIS A 141 12.77 -7.67 13.20
CA HIS A 141 11.80 -7.70 12.11
C HIS A 141 10.63 -6.77 12.40
N CYS A 142 10.11 -6.07 11.38
CA CYS A 142 9.08 -5.04 11.57
C CYS A 142 7.77 -5.57 12.19
N GLY A 143 7.33 -6.79 11.87
CA GLY A 143 6.05 -7.33 12.32
C GLY A 143 6.08 -8.76 12.81
N GLY A 144 7.10 -9.54 12.41
CA GLY A 144 7.13 -10.99 12.60
C GLY A 144 7.23 -11.44 14.05
N ILE A 145 6.35 -12.35 14.42
CA ILE A 145 6.40 -13.11 15.69
C ILE A 145 6.25 -14.60 15.40
N ILE A 146 6.75 -15.41 16.32
CA ILE A 146 6.35 -16.81 16.48
C ILE A 146 5.70 -16.98 17.84
N VAL A 147 4.76 -17.91 17.94
CA VAL A 147 4.16 -18.34 19.19
C VAL A 147 4.22 -19.87 19.22
N THR A 148 4.80 -20.41 20.27
CA THR A 148 5.02 -21.85 20.48
C THR A 148 4.14 -22.39 21.58
N ASP A 149 3.97 -23.69 21.65
CA ASP A 149 3.22 -24.35 22.72
C ASP A 149 4.03 -24.42 24.00
N ASP A 150 5.34 -24.62 23.91
CA ASP A 150 6.28 -24.60 25.01
C ASP A 150 7.13 -23.33 25.06
N ALA A 151 7.82 -23.10 26.15
CA ALA A 151 8.74 -21.98 26.29
C ALA A 151 9.87 -22.05 25.24
N ILE A 152 10.14 -20.94 24.58
CA ILE A 152 11.21 -20.84 23.58
C ILE A 152 12.56 -20.99 24.28
N PRO A 153 13.41 -21.96 23.86
CA PRO A 153 14.71 -22.19 24.48
C PRO A 153 15.63 -20.96 24.43
N SER A 154 16.37 -20.72 25.49
CA SER A 154 17.24 -19.54 25.63
C SER A 154 18.30 -19.43 24.52
N HIS A 155 18.82 -20.58 24.02
CA HIS A 155 19.79 -20.58 22.92
C HIS A 155 19.24 -20.10 21.58
N MET A 156 17.92 -20.04 21.42
CA MET A 156 17.24 -19.46 20.25
C MET A 156 16.98 -17.96 20.38
N LEU A 157 17.33 -17.36 21.50
CA LEU A 157 17.05 -15.96 21.78
C LEU A 157 18.34 -15.10 21.75
N LEU A 158 18.25 -13.93 21.16
CA LEU A 158 19.25 -12.85 21.31
C LEU A 158 19.10 -12.17 22.68
N LYS A 159 17.87 -12.02 23.11
CA LYS A 159 17.44 -11.47 24.39
C LYS A 159 15.98 -11.91 24.62
N PRO A 160 15.45 -11.79 25.85
CA PRO A 160 14.06 -12.13 26.10
C PRO A 160 13.11 -11.52 25.06
N GLY A 161 12.30 -12.37 24.43
CA GLY A 161 11.32 -11.98 23.43
C GLY A 161 11.86 -11.62 22.04
N GLN A 162 13.13 -11.89 21.73
CA GLN A 162 13.69 -11.70 20.39
C GLN A 162 14.54 -12.90 19.97
N LEU A 163 14.23 -13.49 18.81
CA LEU A 163 14.95 -14.63 18.23
C LEU A 163 16.30 -14.21 17.62
N ASN A 164 17.25 -15.14 17.62
CA ASN A 164 18.46 -15.11 16.80
C ASN A 164 18.27 -15.75 15.42
N MET A 165 17.03 -15.69 14.90
CA MET A 165 16.60 -16.34 13.67
C MET A 165 15.93 -15.31 12.75
N ASN A 166 16.24 -15.39 11.45
CA ASN A 166 15.50 -14.66 10.44
C ASN A 166 14.29 -15.47 9.93
N LYS A 167 13.57 -14.94 8.93
CA LYS A 167 12.40 -15.61 8.34
C LYS A 167 12.74 -17.04 7.88
N ASP A 168 13.84 -17.20 7.15
CA ASP A 168 14.20 -18.50 6.55
C ASP A 168 14.61 -19.52 7.63
N ASP A 169 15.26 -19.07 8.70
CA ASP A 169 15.64 -19.91 9.83
C ASP A 169 14.40 -20.38 10.61
N VAL A 170 13.41 -19.49 10.81
CA VAL A 170 12.12 -19.80 11.45
C VAL A 170 11.36 -20.84 10.67
N GLU A 171 11.28 -20.69 9.33
CA GLU A 171 10.62 -21.63 8.44
C GLU A 171 11.30 -23.01 8.44
N LYS A 172 12.65 -23.05 8.39
CA LYS A 172 13.43 -24.30 8.48
C LYS A 172 13.29 -25.02 9.81
N ALA A 173 13.07 -24.26 10.89
CA ALA A 173 12.84 -24.81 12.22
C ALA A 173 11.40 -25.31 12.43
N GLY A 174 10.53 -25.18 11.41
CA GLY A 174 9.15 -25.64 11.45
C GLY A 174 8.20 -24.72 12.23
N PHE A 175 8.61 -23.49 12.51
CA PHE A 175 7.73 -22.52 13.17
C PHE A 175 6.91 -21.73 12.15
N TYR A 176 5.70 -21.34 12.53
CA TYR A 176 4.84 -20.46 11.76
C TYR A 176 5.11 -18.99 12.16
N LYS A 177 5.49 -18.19 11.18
CA LYS A 177 5.63 -16.76 11.35
C LYS A 177 4.29 -16.05 11.11
N ILE A 178 3.88 -15.21 12.05
CA ILE A 178 2.72 -14.34 11.93
C ILE A 178 3.21 -12.90 11.88
N ASP A 179 2.77 -12.15 10.88
CA ASP A 179 3.16 -10.73 10.74
C ASP A 179 2.05 -9.80 11.23
N LEU A 180 2.36 -9.00 12.24
CA LEU A 180 1.53 -7.87 12.68
C LEU A 180 2.12 -6.58 12.15
N LEU A 181 1.51 -6.04 11.12
CA LEU A 181 2.02 -4.92 10.34
C LEU A 181 1.27 -3.63 10.66
N SER A 182 1.94 -2.50 10.47
CA SER A 182 1.35 -1.18 10.70
C SER A 182 0.57 -0.71 9.48
N SER A 183 -0.67 -0.29 9.67
CA SER A 183 -1.46 0.41 8.68
C SER A 183 -1.85 1.80 9.16
N ARG A 184 -1.45 2.82 8.38
CA ARG A 184 -1.85 4.21 8.64
C ARG A 184 -3.27 4.47 8.17
N ALA A 185 -3.66 3.85 7.07
CA ALA A 185 -5.00 3.96 6.54
C ALA A 185 -6.05 3.41 7.52
N LEU A 186 -5.74 2.28 8.18
CA LEU A 186 -6.59 1.77 9.25
C LEU A 186 -6.62 2.70 10.47
N ALA A 187 -5.50 3.34 10.83
CA ALA A 187 -5.48 4.32 11.92
C ALA A 187 -6.36 5.53 11.58
N GLN A 188 -6.24 6.06 10.36
CA GLN A 188 -7.10 7.14 9.87
C GLN A 188 -8.58 6.76 9.92
N LEU A 189 -8.93 5.56 9.45
CA LEU A 189 -10.32 5.11 9.45
C LEU A 189 -10.84 4.86 10.88
N ASN A 190 -10.02 4.27 11.74
CA ASN A 190 -10.39 3.96 13.12
C ASN A 190 -10.67 5.21 13.98
N ASP A 191 -10.04 6.35 13.67
CA ASP A 191 -10.36 7.62 14.33
C ASP A 191 -11.73 8.17 13.91
N ILE A 192 -12.25 7.74 12.77
CA ILE A 192 -13.52 8.24 12.21
C ILE A 192 -14.68 7.34 12.62
N THR A 193 -14.45 6.02 12.67
CA THR A 193 -15.50 5.03 12.79
C THR A 193 -14.96 3.67 13.23
N ASP A 194 -15.85 2.90 13.87
CA ASP A 194 -15.68 1.47 14.18
C ASP A 194 -16.38 0.53 13.18
N ARG A 195 -17.00 1.11 12.12
CA ARG A 195 -17.74 0.36 11.10
C ARG A 195 -16.80 -0.62 10.36
N PRO A 196 -17.18 -1.92 10.23
CA PRO A 196 -16.40 -2.89 9.49
C PRO A 196 -16.20 -2.50 8.02
N LEU A 197 -15.04 -2.85 7.44
CA LEU A 197 -14.65 -2.44 6.08
C LEU A 197 -15.61 -2.91 4.99
N PHE A 198 -16.23 -4.06 5.16
CA PHE A 198 -17.10 -4.67 4.15
C PHE A 198 -18.59 -4.41 4.40
N ASP A 199 -18.93 -3.60 5.40
CA ASP A 199 -20.29 -3.10 5.65
C ASP A 199 -20.61 -1.83 4.85
N TYR A 200 -19.63 -1.25 4.17
CA TYR A 200 -19.86 -0.12 3.27
C TYR A 200 -20.56 -0.57 1.98
N PRO A 201 -21.46 0.27 1.41
CA PRO A 201 -22.08 -0.06 0.13
C PRO A 201 -21.02 -0.19 -0.95
N ARG A 202 -21.07 -1.28 -1.71
CA ARG A 202 -20.12 -1.54 -2.79
C ARG A 202 -20.24 -0.56 -3.95
N GLN A 203 -21.43 0.03 -4.11
CA GLN A 203 -21.71 1.10 -5.06
C GLN A 203 -22.27 2.29 -4.30
N ASP A 204 -21.68 3.45 -4.50
CA ASP A 204 -22.09 4.70 -3.88
C ASP A 204 -21.63 5.89 -4.72
N ALA A 205 -22.57 6.68 -5.21
CA ALA A 205 -22.31 7.73 -6.17
C ALA A 205 -21.40 8.85 -5.63
N LEU A 206 -21.56 9.24 -4.36
CA LEU A 206 -20.73 10.29 -3.76
C LEU A 206 -19.29 9.80 -3.52
N THR A 207 -19.13 8.57 -3.06
CA THR A 207 -17.83 7.94 -2.89
C THR A 207 -17.11 7.78 -4.24
N ALA A 208 -17.84 7.28 -5.24
CA ALA A 208 -17.37 7.15 -6.60
C ALA A 208 -16.90 8.49 -7.17
N GLN A 209 -17.67 9.56 -6.97
CA GLN A 209 -17.31 10.90 -7.41
C GLN A 209 -15.99 11.40 -6.80
N VAL A 210 -15.76 11.18 -5.50
CA VAL A 210 -14.49 11.54 -4.84
C VAL A 210 -13.29 10.88 -5.52
N LEU A 211 -13.40 9.60 -5.87
CA LEU A 211 -12.31 8.84 -6.47
C LEU A 211 -12.16 9.12 -7.97
N SER A 212 -13.26 9.11 -8.75
CA SER A 212 -13.24 9.30 -10.19
C SER A 212 -12.85 10.71 -10.62
N SER A 213 -13.16 11.73 -9.81
CA SER A 213 -12.69 13.10 -10.03
C SER A 213 -11.22 13.33 -9.66
N GLY A 214 -10.56 12.34 -9.03
CA GLY A 214 -9.21 12.48 -8.50
C GLY A 214 -9.13 13.30 -7.20
N ASN A 215 -10.26 13.61 -6.56
CA ASN A 215 -10.29 14.36 -5.30
C ASN A 215 -10.02 13.45 -4.07
N SER A 216 -8.95 12.65 -4.15
CA SER A 216 -8.59 11.69 -3.09
C SER A 216 -7.40 12.13 -2.22
N ILE A 217 -7.05 13.43 -2.24
CA ILE A 217 -6.06 13.99 -1.30
C ILE A 217 -6.55 13.78 0.14
N GLY A 218 -5.65 13.40 1.02
CA GLY A 218 -5.94 13.05 2.41
C GLY A 218 -6.36 11.60 2.64
N ILE A 219 -6.67 10.85 1.58
CA ILE A 219 -6.98 9.41 1.69
C ILE A 219 -5.67 8.62 1.67
N ILE A 220 -5.27 8.05 2.79
CA ILE A 220 -4.06 7.23 2.85
C ILE A 220 -4.21 6.00 1.94
N GLY A 221 -3.23 5.81 1.06
CA GLY A 221 -3.28 4.76 0.02
C GLY A 221 -3.93 5.20 -1.29
N GLY A 222 -4.75 6.27 -1.27
CA GLY A 222 -5.47 6.81 -2.43
C GLY A 222 -5.02 8.17 -2.93
N GLU A 223 -4.09 8.87 -2.24
CA GLU A 223 -3.74 10.26 -2.57
C GLU A 223 -2.58 10.42 -3.55
N SER A 224 -1.83 9.35 -3.84
CA SER A 224 -0.67 9.45 -4.74
C SER A 224 -1.08 9.87 -6.16
N PRO A 225 -0.25 10.64 -6.89
CA PRO A 225 -0.56 11.01 -8.27
C PRO A 225 -0.84 9.81 -9.18
N ALA A 226 -0.13 8.70 -8.96
CA ALA A 226 -0.34 7.48 -9.72
C ALA A 226 -1.74 6.89 -9.47
N PHE A 227 -2.18 6.84 -8.20
CA PHE A 227 -3.52 6.37 -7.86
C PHE A 227 -4.60 7.31 -8.43
N ARG A 228 -4.47 8.62 -8.22
CA ARG A 228 -5.43 9.61 -8.72
C ARG A 228 -5.61 9.49 -10.23
N LYS A 229 -4.51 9.35 -10.97
CA LYS A 229 -4.54 9.13 -12.42
C LYS A 229 -5.23 7.81 -12.79
N ALA A 230 -4.92 6.72 -12.08
CA ALA A 230 -5.55 5.43 -12.31
C ALA A 230 -7.07 5.50 -12.04
N ALA A 231 -7.47 6.03 -10.89
CA ALA A 231 -8.87 6.15 -10.49
C ALA A 231 -9.68 7.01 -11.47
N THR A 232 -9.12 8.15 -11.92
CA THR A 232 -9.75 9.01 -12.92
C THR A 232 -9.84 8.32 -14.28
N SER A 233 -8.79 7.58 -14.71
CA SER A 233 -8.79 6.88 -16.01
C SER A 233 -9.74 5.70 -16.04
N ILE A 234 -9.94 5.00 -14.92
CA ILE A 234 -10.93 3.92 -14.78
C ILE A 234 -12.35 4.49 -14.75
N GLY A 235 -12.53 5.70 -14.17
CA GLY A 235 -13.85 6.23 -13.87
C GLY A 235 -14.51 5.43 -12.75
N VAL A 236 -13.87 5.34 -11.59
CA VAL A 236 -14.30 4.52 -10.43
C VAL A 236 -15.79 4.72 -10.14
N THR A 237 -16.55 3.62 -10.12
CA THR A 237 -18.00 3.59 -9.83
C THR A 237 -18.34 2.75 -8.61
N CYS A 238 -17.45 1.84 -8.22
CA CYS A 238 -17.68 0.87 -7.16
C CYS A 238 -16.39 0.51 -6.41
N MET A 239 -16.53 -0.25 -5.33
CA MET A 239 -15.40 -0.70 -4.50
C MET A 239 -14.43 -1.58 -5.30
N GLN A 240 -14.91 -2.37 -6.26
CA GLN A 240 -14.08 -3.20 -7.15
C GLN A 240 -13.15 -2.33 -8.02
N ASP A 241 -13.66 -1.21 -8.53
CA ASP A 241 -12.85 -0.27 -9.30
C ASP A 241 -11.77 0.41 -8.44
N ALA A 242 -12.08 0.70 -7.17
CA ALA A 242 -11.11 1.22 -6.21
C ALA A 242 -9.98 0.20 -5.93
N ALA A 243 -10.33 -1.10 -5.83
CA ALA A 243 -9.36 -2.19 -5.70
C ALA A 243 -8.47 -2.31 -6.94
N LEU A 244 -9.08 -2.18 -8.13
CA LEU A 244 -8.36 -2.17 -9.41
C LEU A 244 -7.39 -0.97 -9.48
N ALA A 245 -7.85 0.25 -9.16
CA ALA A 245 -7.02 1.45 -9.16
C ALA A 245 -5.81 1.32 -8.22
N THR A 246 -6.02 0.75 -7.03
CA THR A 246 -4.97 0.49 -6.02
C THR A 246 -3.93 -0.52 -6.54
N SER A 247 -4.34 -1.46 -7.36
CA SER A 247 -3.49 -2.52 -7.92
C SER A 247 -2.72 -2.07 -9.15
N LEU A 248 -3.34 -1.29 -10.03
CA LEU A 248 -2.74 -0.78 -11.28
C LEU A 248 -1.53 0.14 -11.07
N ILE A 249 -1.36 0.70 -9.90
CA ILE A 249 -0.20 1.54 -9.58
C ILE A 249 1.04 0.74 -9.19
N ARG A 250 0.93 -0.61 -9.11
CA ARG A 250 2.07 -1.46 -8.81
C ARG A 250 2.94 -1.66 -10.05
N PRO A 251 4.29 -1.74 -9.90
CA PRO A 251 5.19 -1.75 -11.05
C PRO A 251 4.83 -2.78 -12.13
N ALA A 252 4.61 -4.04 -11.75
CA ALA A 252 4.26 -5.10 -12.67
C ALA A 252 2.93 -4.84 -13.42
N ALA A 253 1.88 -4.45 -12.70
CA ALA A 253 0.59 -4.14 -13.30
C ALA A 253 0.67 -2.90 -14.22
N ALA A 254 1.47 -1.89 -13.85
CA ALA A 254 1.66 -0.68 -14.64
C ALA A 254 2.33 -0.96 -15.99
N GLU A 255 3.25 -1.93 -16.07
CA GLU A 255 3.89 -2.37 -17.32
C GLU A 255 2.90 -3.12 -18.22
N ASN A 256 2.03 -3.95 -17.65
CA ASN A 256 1.13 -4.84 -18.40
C ASN A 256 -0.23 -4.23 -18.79
N LYS A 257 -0.59 -3.06 -18.26
CA LYS A 257 -1.94 -2.45 -18.48
C LYS A 257 -2.28 -2.11 -19.93
N LYS A 258 -1.30 -2.05 -20.84
CA LYS A 258 -1.48 -1.70 -22.24
C LYS A 258 -1.60 -2.92 -23.16
N SER A 259 -1.50 -4.14 -22.64
CA SER A 259 -1.68 -5.36 -23.43
C SER A 259 -3.16 -5.58 -23.74
N GLU A 260 -3.47 -6.33 -24.78
CA GLU A 260 -4.84 -6.72 -25.14
C GLU A 260 -5.53 -7.47 -24.00
N GLU A 261 -4.78 -8.24 -23.21
CA GLU A 261 -5.22 -8.92 -22.01
C GLU A 261 -4.38 -8.40 -20.83
N PRO A 262 -4.82 -7.35 -20.12
CA PRO A 262 -4.07 -6.77 -19.02
C PRO A 262 -3.86 -7.77 -17.88
N LEU A 263 -2.61 -7.91 -17.41
CA LEU A 263 -2.29 -8.63 -16.18
C LEU A 263 -2.14 -7.61 -15.07
N VAL A 264 -2.97 -7.70 -14.06
CA VAL A 264 -2.98 -6.77 -12.91
C VAL A 264 -2.52 -7.47 -11.65
N TYR A 265 -2.97 -8.69 -11.45
CA TYR A 265 -2.76 -9.47 -10.24
C TYR A 265 -1.84 -10.68 -10.50
N GLU A 266 -1.17 -11.14 -9.44
CA GLU A 266 -0.45 -12.42 -9.49
C GLU A 266 -1.39 -13.59 -9.86
N ASP A 267 -2.66 -13.50 -9.48
CA ASP A 267 -3.72 -14.46 -9.82
C ASP A 267 -3.97 -14.51 -11.34
N ASP A 268 -3.90 -13.36 -12.02
CA ASP A 268 -4.05 -13.30 -13.49
C ASP A 268 -2.90 -14.03 -14.19
N VAL A 269 -1.68 -13.93 -13.62
CA VAL A 269 -0.49 -14.64 -14.11
C VAL A 269 -0.66 -16.16 -13.94
N ILE A 270 -1.19 -16.60 -12.79
CA ILE A 270 -1.49 -18.02 -12.56
C ILE A 270 -2.48 -18.52 -13.60
N ALA A 271 -3.59 -17.79 -13.80
CA ALA A 271 -4.61 -18.15 -14.79
C ALA A 271 -4.06 -18.18 -16.23
N LEU A 272 -3.19 -17.22 -16.57
CA LEU A 272 -2.54 -17.17 -17.88
C LEU A 272 -1.64 -18.39 -18.11
N ILE A 273 -0.78 -18.74 -17.13
CA ILE A 273 0.10 -19.90 -17.22
C ILE A 273 -0.74 -21.19 -17.31
N ALA A 274 -1.76 -21.36 -16.44
CA ALA A 274 -2.61 -22.53 -16.43
C ALA A 274 -3.25 -22.78 -17.79
N ARG A 275 -3.85 -21.74 -18.39
CA ARG A 275 -4.52 -21.81 -19.69
C ARG A 275 -3.55 -22.08 -20.84
N THR A 276 -2.45 -21.35 -20.90
CA THR A 276 -1.51 -21.42 -22.03
C THR A 276 -0.68 -22.71 -22.00
N CYS A 277 -0.24 -23.12 -20.82
CA CYS A 277 0.56 -24.35 -20.65
C CYS A 277 -0.30 -25.59 -20.45
N ARG A 278 -1.62 -25.44 -20.36
CA ARG A 278 -2.58 -26.55 -20.10
C ARG A 278 -2.23 -27.35 -18.85
N VAL A 279 -1.90 -26.63 -17.78
CA VAL A 279 -1.60 -27.22 -16.48
C VAL A 279 -2.64 -26.79 -15.44
N GLU A 280 -2.76 -27.55 -14.37
CA GLU A 280 -3.61 -27.19 -13.25
C GLU A 280 -3.09 -25.89 -12.55
N SER A 281 -3.99 -25.17 -11.91
CA SER A 281 -3.66 -23.89 -11.25
C SER A 281 -2.57 -24.01 -10.19
N ASP A 282 -2.51 -25.13 -9.47
CA ASP A 282 -1.48 -25.43 -8.47
C ASP A 282 -0.08 -25.49 -9.10
N MET A 283 0.05 -26.15 -10.24
CA MET A 283 1.29 -26.22 -11.01
C MET A 283 1.63 -24.83 -11.60
N ALA A 284 0.63 -24.10 -12.07
CA ALA A 284 0.83 -22.73 -12.59
C ALA A 284 1.38 -21.77 -11.52
N ASP A 285 0.92 -21.87 -10.25
CA ASP A 285 1.51 -21.06 -9.16
C ASP A 285 2.97 -21.47 -8.86
N LEU A 286 3.30 -22.75 -8.87
CA LEU A 286 4.69 -23.19 -8.72
C LEU A 286 5.59 -22.61 -9.80
N ILE A 287 5.15 -22.66 -11.07
CA ILE A 287 5.87 -22.08 -12.22
C ILE A 287 6.07 -20.58 -12.00
N ARG A 288 5.00 -19.85 -11.69
CA ARG A 288 5.07 -18.41 -11.38
C ARG A 288 6.09 -18.12 -10.28
N ARG A 289 6.03 -18.85 -9.17
CA ARG A 289 6.93 -18.67 -8.01
C ARG A 289 8.39 -18.90 -8.37
N GLN A 290 8.71 -19.90 -9.20
CA GLN A 290 10.07 -20.18 -9.66
C GLN A 290 10.60 -19.01 -10.50
N ILE A 291 9.79 -18.50 -11.44
CA ILE A 291 10.14 -17.37 -12.27
C ILE A 291 10.39 -16.11 -11.42
N VAL A 292 9.47 -15.79 -10.51
CA VAL A 292 9.58 -14.61 -9.63
C VAL A 292 10.82 -14.70 -8.73
N LYS A 293 11.16 -15.89 -8.21
CA LYS A 293 12.37 -16.10 -7.38
C LYS A 293 13.67 -16.09 -8.18
N GLY A 294 13.62 -15.99 -9.51
CA GLY A 294 14.79 -15.98 -10.38
C GLY A 294 15.53 -17.32 -10.44
N LYS A 295 14.94 -18.37 -9.95
CA LYS A 295 15.49 -19.74 -10.02
C LYS A 295 15.11 -20.36 -11.36
N GLY A 296 15.88 -20.05 -12.38
CA GLY A 296 15.79 -20.67 -13.70
C GLY A 296 14.51 -20.29 -14.47
N MET A 297 14.68 -19.76 -15.66
CA MET A 297 13.60 -19.48 -16.62
C MET A 297 13.10 -20.74 -17.34
N GLU A 298 13.75 -21.82 -17.10
CA GLU A 298 13.43 -23.10 -17.71
C GLU A 298 12.79 -24.00 -16.64
N VAL A 299 11.52 -23.76 -16.38
CA VAL A 299 10.71 -24.79 -15.76
C VAL A 299 10.51 -25.84 -16.84
N ILE A 300 11.24 -26.96 -16.68
CA ILE A 300 11.20 -28.08 -17.61
C ILE A 300 9.97 -28.90 -17.32
N GLY A 301 9.18 -29.16 -18.33
CA GLY A 301 8.03 -30.06 -18.26
C GLY A 301 8.44 -31.52 -18.19
N PRO A 302 7.46 -32.44 -18.00
CA PRO A 302 7.71 -33.88 -18.01
C PRO A 302 8.31 -34.40 -19.31
N ASP A 303 8.16 -33.64 -20.40
CA ASP A 303 8.70 -33.90 -21.74
C ASP A 303 10.16 -33.45 -21.92
N GLY A 304 10.75 -32.87 -20.89
CA GLY A 304 12.12 -32.31 -20.94
C GLY A 304 12.23 -30.94 -21.63
N GLU A 305 11.11 -30.34 -22.03
CA GLU A 305 11.07 -29.05 -22.72
C GLU A 305 10.62 -27.93 -21.76
N PRO A 306 11.02 -26.66 -22.06
CA PRO A 306 10.54 -25.51 -21.30
C PRO A 306 9.00 -25.42 -21.35
N ILE A 307 8.37 -25.30 -20.18
CA ILE A 307 6.89 -25.16 -20.08
C ILE A 307 6.43 -23.86 -20.73
N LEU A 308 7.19 -22.77 -20.56
CA LEU A 308 6.94 -21.49 -21.23
C LEU A 308 7.72 -21.41 -22.57
N LYS A 309 7.20 -22.02 -23.61
CA LYS A 309 7.84 -22.07 -24.94
C LYS A 309 7.74 -20.73 -25.67
N ASP A 310 6.64 -19.95 -25.45
CA ASP A 310 6.44 -18.66 -26.11
C ASP A 310 7.26 -17.55 -25.43
N PRO A 311 8.20 -16.90 -26.16
CA PRO A 311 9.03 -15.82 -25.62
C PRO A 311 8.22 -14.61 -25.14
N ALA A 312 7.11 -14.26 -25.84
CA ALA A 312 6.26 -13.14 -25.46
C ALA A 312 5.53 -13.41 -24.14
N LEU A 313 4.99 -14.62 -23.97
CA LEU A 313 4.41 -15.05 -22.71
C LEU A 313 5.44 -15.04 -21.56
N ARG A 314 6.64 -15.55 -21.84
CA ARG A 314 7.74 -15.55 -20.87
C ARG A 314 8.05 -14.12 -20.40
N GLN A 315 8.22 -13.18 -21.32
CA GLN A 315 8.49 -11.77 -21.00
C GLN A 315 7.36 -11.15 -20.15
N ARG A 316 6.09 -11.45 -20.45
CA ARG A 316 4.95 -10.97 -19.66
C ARG A 316 4.97 -11.52 -18.23
N VAL A 317 5.24 -12.80 -18.05
CA VAL A 317 5.34 -13.41 -16.72
C VAL A 317 6.55 -12.88 -15.95
N GLU A 318 7.68 -12.66 -16.62
CA GLU A 318 8.89 -12.09 -16.03
C GLU A 318 8.70 -10.67 -15.52
N SER A 319 7.85 -9.86 -16.16
CA SER A 319 7.56 -8.52 -15.66
C SER A 319 6.95 -8.54 -14.25
N PHE A 320 6.32 -9.64 -13.84
CA PHE A 320 5.82 -9.88 -12.48
C PHE A 320 6.90 -10.25 -11.45
N ARG A 321 8.18 -10.29 -11.83
CA ARG A 321 9.30 -10.21 -10.86
C ARG A 321 9.32 -8.85 -10.15
N ALA A 322 8.80 -7.81 -10.78
CA ALA A 322 8.46 -6.57 -10.11
C ALA A 322 7.24 -6.78 -9.19
N TYR A 323 7.12 -5.90 -8.19
CA TYR A 323 6.07 -6.02 -7.19
C TYR A 323 4.66 -5.87 -7.79
N ALA A 324 3.82 -6.85 -7.56
CA ALA A 324 2.40 -6.87 -7.87
C ALA A 324 1.56 -7.24 -6.64
N PHE A 325 0.27 -6.99 -6.68
CA PHE A 325 -0.66 -7.50 -5.69
C PHE A 325 -1.25 -8.85 -6.13
N CYS A 326 -1.55 -9.73 -5.18
CA CYS A 326 -2.60 -10.72 -5.39
C CYS A 326 -3.98 -10.04 -5.32
N ARG A 327 -5.01 -10.67 -5.85
CA ARG A 327 -6.37 -10.09 -5.96
C ARG A 327 -6.93 -9.73 -4.59
N SER A 328 -6.81 -10.60 -3.59
CA SER A 328 -7.24 -10.34 -2.21
C SER A 328 -6.56 -9.12 -1.58
N HIS A 329 -5.26 -8.92 -1.84
CA HIS A 329 -4.54 -7.73 -1.37
C HIS A 329 -5.10 -6.44 -1.99
N GLY A 330 -5.40 -6.47 -3.31
CA GLY A 330 -6.03 -5.35 -4.01
C GLY A 330 -7.40 -5.01 -3.42
N VAL A 331 -8.23 -6.02 -3.16
CA VAL A 331 -9.56 -5.87 -2.53
C VAL A 331 -9.44 -5.29 -1.12
N ALA A 332 -8.57 -5.84 -0.28
CA ALA A 332 -8.35 -5.37 1.09
C ALA A 332 -8.00 -3.88 1.15
N TYR A 333 -7.07 -3.44 0.31
CA TYR A 333 -6.62 -2.04 0.28
C TYR A 333 -7.62 -1.13 -0.43
N GLY A 334 -8.27 -1.62 -1.47
CA GLY A 334 -9.34 -0.89 -2.17
C GLY A 334 -10.53 -0.60 -1.25
N ALA A 335 -10.89 -1.56 -0.39
CA ALA A 335 -11.95 -1.37 0.60
C ALA A 335 -11.62 -0.26 1.61
N VAL A 336 -10.38 -0.17 2.08
CA VAL A 336 -9.94 0.92 2.97
C VAL A 336 -10.00 2.27 2.27
N VAL A 337 -9.52 2.35 1.02
CA VAL A 337 -9.56 3.59 0.22
C VAL A 337 -11.02 4.00 -0.04
N TRP A 338 -11.90 3.04 -0.34
CA TRP A 338 -13.32 3.28 -0.54
C TRP A 338 -14.02 3.79 0.72
N ALA A 339 -13.76 3.16 1.87
CA ALA A 339 -14.31 3.57 3.17
C ALA A 339 -13.87 5.01 3.54
N LEU A 340 -12.59 5.34 3.36
CA LEU A 340 -12.08 6.68 3.58
C LEU A 340 -12.71 7.71 2.63
N ALA A 341 -12.90 7.36 1.35
CA ALA A 341 -13.59 8.22 0.38
C ALA A 341 -15.06 8.43 0.75
N TYR A 342 -15.73 7.39 1.27
CA TYR A 342 -17.10 7.47 1.78
C TYR A 342 -17.23 8.51 2.90
N HIS A 343 -16.32 8.48 3.87
CA HIS A 343 -16.29 9.47 4.97
C HIS A 343 -15.88 10.86 4.47
N LYS A 344 -14.93 10.96 3.57
CA LYS A 344 -14.56 12.25 2.97
C LYS A 344 -15.76 12.93 2.31
N ALA A 345 -16.63 12.17 1.66
CA ALA A 345 -17.81 12.70 0.99
C ALA A 345 -18.92 13.15 1.96
N ARG A 346 -19.08 12.49 3.12
CA ARG A 346 -20.22 12.67 4.03
C ARG A 346 -19.89 13.37 5.34
N ASN A 347 -18.71 13.09 5.89
CA ASN A 347 -18.23 13.61 7.16
C ASN A 347 -16.86 14.28 6.96
N PRO A 348 -16.76 15.31 6.10
CA PRO A 348 -15.46 15.90 5.76
C PRO A 348 -14.74 16.48 6.97
N ALA A 349 -15.45 16.96 7.99
CA ALA A 349 -14.83 17.48 9.20
C ALA A 349 -14.08 16.39 9.98
N ASP A 350 -14.70 15.26 10.26
CA ASP A 350 -14.06 14.14 10.97
C ASP A 350 -12.96 13.49 10.10
N PHE A 351 -13.22 13.36 8.80
CA PHE A 351 -12.20 12.88 7.86
C PHE A 351 -10.93 13.74 7.91
N TRP A 352 -11.05 15.07 7.81
CA TRP A 352 -9.90 15.96 7.81
C TRP A 352 -9.23 16.07 9.18
N LYS A 353 -9.99 15.97 10.26
CA LYS A 353 -9.45 15.89 11.62
C LYS A 353 -8.52 14.69 11.79
N SER A 354 -8.99 13.51 11.37
CA SER A 354 -8.18 12.30 11.39
C SER A 354 -7.01 12.38 10.40
N THR A 355 -7.22 12.90 9.18
CA THR A 355 -6.13 13.13 8.22
C THR A 355 -5.00 13.94 8.85
N LEU A 356 -5.31 15.06 9.50
CA LEU A 356 -4.31 15.93 10.13
C LEU A 356 -3.60 15.26 11.32
N ALA A 357 -4.28 14.41 12.08
CA ALA A 357 -3.67 13.64 13.16
C ALA A 357 -2.56 12.69 12.66
N HIS A 358 -2.70 12.20 11.41
CA HIS A 358 -1.75 11.25 10.79
C HIS A 358 -0.85 11.89 9.72
N ALA A 359 -0.94 13.21 9.49
CA ALA A 359 -0.27 13.94 8.41
C ALA A 359 1.28 13.78 8.41
N HIS A 360 1.89 13.68 9.60
CA HIS A 360 3.35 13.56 9.75
C HIS A 360 3.96 12.33 9.04
N SER A 361 3.14 11.37 8.69
CA SER A 361 3.57 10.11 8.11
C SER A 361 2.96 9.82 6.73
N MET A 362 2.23 10.79 6.16
CA MET A 362 1.56 10.67 4.87
C MET A 362 2.43 11.18 3.72
N TYR A 363 1.99 10.88 2.51
CA TYR A 363 2.55 11.47 1.32
C TYR A 363 2.08 12.92 1.20
N ARG A 364 3.00 13.89 1.14
CA ARG A 364 2.71 15.33 1.05
C ARG A 364 1.85 15.89 2.21
N PRO A 365 2.24 15.73 3.47
CA PRO A 365 1.43 16.16 4.60
C PRO A 365 1.17 17.68 4.64
N TRP A 366 1.98 18.48 3.95
CA TRP A 366 1.84 19.95 3.87
C TRP A 366 0.61 20.41 3.06
N VAL A 367 0.05 19.55 2.20
CA VAL A 367 -1.18 19.85 1.43
C VAL A 367 -2.42 19.71 2.30
N HIS A 368 -2.36 18.81 3.28
CA HIS A 368 -3.53 18.45 4.08
C HIS A 368 -4.13 19.61 4.87
N PRO A 369 -3.36 20.50 5.55
CA PRO A 369 -3.92 21.66 6.23
C PRO A 369 -4.69 22.60 5.29
N HIS A 370 -4.18 22.79 4.08
CA HIS A 370 -4.83 23.62 3.08
C HIS A 370 -6.17 23.02 2.62
N GLU A 371 -6.18 21.74 2.29
CA GLU A 371 -7.38 21.02 1.88
C GLU A 371 -8.41 20.87 3.02
N ALA A 372 -7.95 20.78 4.27
CA ALA A 372 -8.78 20.66 5.46
C ALA A 372 -9.48 21.97 5.85
N ALA A 373 -8.84 23.11 5.56
CA ALA A 373 -9.28 24.42 6.04
C ALA A 373 -10.77 24.74 5.79
N PRO A 374 -11.36 24.46 4.62
CA PRO A 374 -12.78 24.71 4.38
C PRO A 374 -13.75 23.87 5.22
N HIS A 375 -13.27 22.78 5.82
CA HIS A 375 -14.09 21.77 6.50
C HIS A 375 -13.98 21.81 8.02
N LEU A 376 -13.01 22.59 8.57
CA LEU A 376 -12.74 22.65 10.00
C LEU A 376 -13.12 24.03 10.57
N SER A 377 -14.16 24.07 11.39
CA SER A 377 -14.67 25.30 12.03
C SER A 377 -13.68 25.96 13.01
N THR A 378 -12.69 25.20 13.47
CA THR A 378 -11.66 25.68 14.43
C THR A 378 -10.31 25.93 13.76
N HIS A 379 -10.30 26.08 12.42
CA HIS A 379 -9.05 26.39 11.73
C HIS A 379 -8.55 27.79 12.21
N PRO A 380 -7.24 27.93 12.55
CA PRO A 380 -6.69 29.15 13.16
C PRO A 380 -6.91 30.44 12.37
N ARG A 381 -7.63 30.39 11.26
CA ARG A 381 -7.81 31.50 10.33
C ARG A 381 -9.20 32.02 10.10
N GLN A 382 -10.24 31.41 10.64
CA GLN A 382 -11.58 31.97 10.50
C GLN A 382 -11.75 33.35 11.19
N GLY A 383 -10.76 33.80 11.96
CA GLY A 383 -10.78 35.10 12.66
C GLY A 383 -9.66 36.11 12.28
N GLU A 384 -8.67 35.71 11.48
CA GLU A 384 -7.55 36.62 11.13
C GLU A 384 -7.77 37.28 9.76
N LEU A 385 -8.36 38.46 9.78
CA LEU A 385 -8.61 39.32 8.61
C LEU A 385 -7.40 40.16 8.14
N PHE A 386 -6.18 39.77 8.49
CA PHE A 386 -5.01 40.54 8.11
C PHE A 386 -4.26 39.89 6.93
N PRO A 387 -3.86 40.68 5.93
CA PRO A 387 -2.99 40.22 4.87
C PRO A 387 -1.61 39.94 5.45
N LEU A 388 -1.39 38.68 5.89
CA LEU A 388 -0.06 38.22 6.19
C LEU A 388 0.74 38.19 4.89
N ASP A 389 2.02 38.60 4.96
CA ASP A 389 2.96 38.34 3.87
C ASP A 389 2.92 36.86 3.54
N ILE A 390 2.72 36.53 2.27
CA ILE A 390 2.63 35.15 1.77
C ILE A 390 3.77 34.26 2.30
N ARG A 391 4.97 34.84 2.47
CA ARG A 391 6.12 34.13 3.04
C ARG A 391 5.95 33.79 4.50
N GLU A 392 5.48 34.74 5.29
CA GLU A 392 5.23 34.52 6.72
C GLU A 392 4.08 33.58 6.92
N GLU A 393 3.09 33.66 6.07
CA GLU A 393 1.97 32.74 6.04
C GLU A 393 2.41 31.32 5.74
N TRP A 394 3.22 31.14 4.69
CA TRP A 394 3.76 29.83 4.33
C TRP A 394 4.66 29.25 5.43
N LYS A 395 5.55 30.06 6.00
CA LYS A 395 6.42 29.62 7.10
C LYS A 395 5.63 29.20 8.33
N LYS A 396 4.59 29.96 8.69
CA LYS A 396 3.80 29.70 9.89
C LYS A 396 2.85 28.53 9.75
N PHE A 397 2.25 28.34 8.58
CA PHE A 397 1.13 27.41 8.39
C PHE A 397 1.36 26.32 7.33
N GLY A 398 2.40 26.44 6.52
CA GLY A 398 2.67 25.50 5.42
C GLY A 398 1.68 25.58 4.25
N TYR A 399 0.85 26.63 4.19
CA TYR A 399 -0.12 26.84 3.11
C TYR A 399 -0.58 28.32 3.05
N TRP A 400 -1.31 28.70 1.98
CA TRP A 400 -1.92 30.03 1.84
C TRP A 400 -3.38 30.03 2.27
N SER A 401 -3.79 31.10 2.93
CA SER A 401 -5.17 31.28 3.34
C SER A 401 -6.06 31.89 2.27
N SER A 402 -5.48 32.69 1.38
CA SER A 402 -6.24 33.40 0.37
C SER A 402 -5.98 32.87 -1.03
N PRO A 403 -7.00 32.36 -1.73
CA PRO A 403 -6.88 31.95 -3.13
C PRO A 403 -6.44 33.07 -4.07
N GLN A 404 -6.79 34.33 -3.73
CA GLN A 404 -6.48 35.51 -4.53
C GLN A 404 -5.02 35.94 -4.46
N MET A 405 -4.27 35.41 -3.50
CA MET A 405 -2.86 35.75 -3.27
C MET A 405 -1.90 34.61 -3.65
N VAL A 406 -2.36 33.59 -4.36
CA VAL A 406 -1.50 32.47 -4.75
C VAL A 406 -0.72 32.85 -6.01
N PRO A 407 0.57 33.17 -5.89
CA PRO A 407 1.39 33.42 -7.06
C PRO A 407 1.63 32.13 -7.81
N GLY A 408 1.75 32.21 -9.11
CA GLY A 408 2.13 31.11 -9.95
C GLY A 408 1.00 30.53 -10.79
N ALA A 409 -0.26 30.62 -10.38
CA ALA A 409 -1.36 30.22 -11.26
C ALA A 409 -1.38 31.07 -12.54
N GLU A 410 -1.11 32.36 -12.41
CA GLU A 410 -1.00 33.33 -13.52
C GLU A 410 0.34 33.21 -14.25
N LEU A 411 1.36 32.62 -13.61
CA LEU A 411 2.70 32.48 -14.17
C LEU A 411 2.93 31.08 -14.73
N PHE A 412 1.97 30.20 -14.57
CA PHE A 412 2.01 28.85 -15.12
C PHE A 412 1.40 28.87 -16.52
N GLU A 413 2.13 29.40 -17.47
CA GLU A 413 1.71 29.60 -18.86
C GLU A 413 2.44 28.62 -19.79
N LEU A 414 1.76 28.22 -20.88
CA LEU A 414 2.37 27.44 -21.94
C LEU A 414 3.32 28.36 -22.74
N GLU A 415 4.58 27.98 -22.83
CA GLU A 415 5.59 28.73 -23.56
C GLU A 415 5.70 28.26 -25.01
N ASP A 416 5.52 29.16 -25.99
CA ASP A 416 5.72 28.94 -27.43
C ASP A 416 4.91 27.81 -28.08
N GLY A 417 3.72 27.50 -27.59
CA GLY A 417 2.91 26.39 -28.12
C GLY A 417 3.58 25.01 -27.99
N SER A 418 4.72 24.93 -27.29
CA SER A 418 5.40 23.70 -26.93
C SER A 418 4.86 23.18 -25.58
N ASP A 419 5.19 21.93 -25.20
CA ASP A 419 4.88 21.39 -23.87
C ASP A 419 5.76 22.02 -22.75
N ARG A 420 6.09 23.30 -22.86
CA ARG A 420 6.91 24.05 -21.90
C ARG A 420 6.03 25.05 -21.15
N TRP A 421 6.23 25.13 -19.85
CA TRP A 421 5.44 25.96 -18.94
C TRP A 421 6.33 26.82 -18.06
N ARG A 422 6.01 28.09 -17.95
CA ARG A 422 6.54 28.92 -16.87
C ARG A 422 5.84 28.62 -15.57
N PHE A 423 6.56 28.72 -14.49
CA PHE A 423 6.01 28.56 -13.17
C PHE A 423 6.68 29.49 -12.18
N CYS A 424 5.93 29.90 -11.18
CA CYS A 424 6.42 30.52 -9.96
C CYS A 424 5.52 30.06 -8.82
N GLY A 425 6.12 29.71 -7.72
CA GLY A 425 5.34 29.32 -6.55
C GLY A 425 6.22 28.93 -5.36
N PRO A 426 5.65 28.87 -4.17
CA PRO A 426 6.37 28.37 -3.01
C PRO A 426 6.66 26.89 -3.14
N ILE A 427 7.80 26.52 -2.59
CA ILE A 427 8.18 25.13 -2.48
C ILE A 427 7.43 24.52 -1.30
N ALA A 428 6.42 23.72 -1.61
CA ALA A 428 5.65 23.00 -0.63
C ALA A 428 6.45 21.82 -0.06
N ALA A 429 7.29 21.20 -0.89
CA ALA A 429 8.24 20.17 -0.45
C ALA A 429 9.44 20.06 -1.36
N SER A 430 10.51 19.55 -0.79
CA SER A 430 11.69 19.14 -1.54
C SER A 430 12.19 17.79 -1.06
N ARG A 431 12.62 16.94 -1.99
CA ARG A 431 13.27 15.69 -1.71
C ARG A 431 14.49 15.50 -2.58
N VAL A 432 15.64 15.24 -1.96
CA VAL A 432 16.87 14.90 -2.68
C VAL A 432 16.94 13.39 -2.87
N TRP A 433 17.34 12.99 -4.08
CA TRP A 433 17.58 11.61 -4.43
C TRP A 433 18.88 11.49 -5.24
N TYR A 434 19.58 10.38 -5.03
CA TYR A 434 20.79 10.07 -5.76
C TYR A 434 20.54 8.88 -6.68
N SER A 435 20.83 9.05 -7.96
CA SER A 435 20.68 7.97 -8.94
C SER A 435 21.66 6.83 -8.61
N LYS A 436 21.14 5.62 -8.52
CA LYS A 436 21.96 4.41 -8.30
C LYS A 436 22.91 4.11 -9.47
N LYS A 437 22.58 4.60 -10.67
CA LYS A 437 23.33 4.31 -11.91
C LYS A 437 24.58 5.18 -12.05
N ASP A 438 24.49 6.45 -11.71
CA ASP A 438 25.50 7.45 -12.02
C ASP A 438 25.75 8.45 -10.88
N ASN A 439 25.17 8.16 -9.71
CA ASN A 439 25.25 8.96 -8.48
C ASN A 439 24.85 10.45 -8.67
N ARG A 440 24.11 10.76 -9.74
CA ARG A 440 23.60 12.12 -9.96
C ARG A 440 22.62 12.51 -8.90
N LYS A 441 22.76 13.73 -8.40
CA LYS A 441 21.83 14.34 -7.45
C LYS A 441 20.64 14.90 -8.21
N LEU A 442 19.43 14.45 -7.87
CA LEU A 442 18.18 14.99 -8.35
C LEU A 442 17.41 15.58 -7.19
N THR A 443 16.76 16.68 -7.40
CA THR A 443 15.85 17.28 -6.42
C THR A 443 14.45 17.27 -6.98
N PHE A 444 13.52 16.65 -6.25
CA PHE A 444 12.10 16.70 -6.56
C PHE A 444 11.48 17.83 -5.74
N LEU A 445 10.86 18.77 -6.41
CA LEU A 445 10.14 19.89 -5.80
C LEU A 445 8.65 19.71 -6.04
N THR A 446 7.85 20.01 -5.02
CA THR A 446 6.42 20.23 -5.18
C THR A 446 6.17 21.72 -4.97
N LEU A 447 5.56 22.35 -5.96
CA LEU A 447 5.24 23.78 -5.94
C LEU A 447 3.74 23.96 -5.87
N GLY A 448 3.28 24.91 -5.06
CA GLY A 448 1.92 25.41 -5.12
C GLY A 448 1.83 26.47 -6.21
N VAL A 449 1.00 26.25 -7.23
CA VAL A 449 0.83 27.15 -8.37
C VAL A 449 -0.57 27.73 -8.48
N GLY A 450 -1.46 27.38 -7.56
CA GLY A 450 -2.82 27.88 -7.49
C GLY A 450 -3.56 27.27 -6.30
N PRO A 451 -4.79 27.71 -6.02
CA PRO A 451 -5.64 27.10 -5.03
C PRO A 451 -5.82 25.61 -5.36
N GLN A 452 -5.50 24.72 -4.40
CA GLN A 452 -5.58 23.27 -4.59
C GLN A 452 -4.82 22.72 -5.82
N THR A 453 -3.91 23.54 -6.38
CA THR A 453 -3.13 23.17 -7.58
C THR A 453 -1.65 23.08 -7.22
N TYR A 454 -1.11 21.89 -7.42
CA TYR A 454 0.29 21.57 -7.13
C TYR A 454 0.94 20.92 -8.34
N ILE A 455 2.20 21.27 -8.61
CA ILE A 455 3.01 20.62 -9.63
C ILE A 455 4.24 19.97 -9.03
N ASN A 456 4.65 18.85 -9.60
CA ASN A 456 5.92 18.22 -9.29
C ASN A 456 6.93 18.54 -10.36
N ILE A 457 8.11 18.97 -9.93
CA ILE A 457 9.21 19.34 -10.79
C ILE A 457 10.45 18.53 -10.40
N THR A 458 11.11 17.94 -11.36
CA THR A 458 12.41 17.31 -11.16
C THR A 458 13.51 18.28 -11.57
N VAL A 459 14.39 18.58 -10.65
CA VAL A 459 15.55 19.48 -10.88
C VAL A 459 16.82 18.64 -10.86
N PRO A 460 17.67 18.72 -11.91
CA PRO A 460 18.88 17.89 -12.02
C PRO A 460 20.06 18.39 -11.15
N PHE A 461 19.79 19.17 -10.14
CA PHE A 461 20.78 19.71 -9.20
C PHE A 461 20.19 19.82 -7.78
N GLY A 462 21.05 20.06 -6.79
CA GLY A 462 20.61 20.30 -5.42
C GLY A 462 20.19 21.75 -5.19
N LEU A 463 19.28 21.94 -4.23
CA LEU A 463 19.01 23.28 -3.72
C LEU A 463 20.21 23.77 -2.89
N PRO A 464 20.48 25.11 -2.88
CA PRO A 464 21.52 25.68 -2.02
C PRO A 464 21.31 25.36 -0.53
N ALA A 465 22.38 25.37 0.23
CA ALA A 465 22.31 25.29 1.68
C ALA A 465 21.49 26.47 2.23
N GLY A 466 20.49 26.21 3.03
CA GLY A 466 19.56 27.22 3.53
C GLY A 466 18.16 27.13 2.92
N GLY A 467 18.00 26.31 1.86
CA GLY A 467 16.72 26.03 1.20
C GLY A 467 16.07 27.26 0.56
N TRP A 468 15.28 27.01 -0.47
CA TRP A 468 14.39 28.01 -1.04
C TRP A 468 13.00 27.87 -0.44
N THR A 469 12.31 28.98 -0.24
CA THR A 469 10.89 28.99 0.15
C THR A 469 9.97 29.11 -1.05
N ALA A 470 10.50 29.57 -2.18
CA ALA A 470 9.79 29.68 -3.45
C ALA A 470 10.76 29.50 -4.62
N ALA A 471 10.24 29.07 -5.74
CA ALA A 471 11.02 28.90 -6.97
C ALA A 471 10.24 29.39 -8.19
N GLU A 472 10.98 29.89 -9.16
CA GLU A 472 10.50 30.17 -10.51
C GLU A 472 11.37 29.45 -11.54
N GLY A 473 10.81 29.20 -12.71
CA GLY A 473 11.57 28.55 -13.77
C GLY A 473 10.71 28.17 -14.97
N VAL A 474 11.28 27.33 -15.82
CA VAL A 474 10.60 26.76 -16.97
C VAL A 474 10.56 25.24 -16.79
N ALA A 475 9.38 24.65 -16.91
CA ALA A 475 9.18 23.23 -16.85
C ALA A 475 8.73 22.69 -18.19
N LYS A 476 9.24 21.54 -18.59
CA LYS A 476 8.81 20.77 -19.77
C LYS A 476 8.03 19.55 -19.32
N ARG A 477 6.89 19.30 -19.94
CA ARG A 477 6.09 18.10 -19.69
C ARG A 477 6.76 16.86 -20.30
N GLY A 478 7.02 15.86 -19.49
CA GLY A 478 7.53 14.55 -19.93
C GLY A 478 6.41 13.67 -20.49
N LYS A 479 6.78 12.57 -21.15
CA LYS A 479 5.83 11.59 -21.73
C LYS A 479 4.89 10.94 -20.71
N ASN A 480 5.30 10.88 -19.45
CA ASN A 480 4.53 10.35 -18.32
C ASN A 480 3.65 11.40 -17.63
N GLY A 481 3.60 12.62 -18.16
CA GLY A 481 2.82 13.73 -17.61
C GLY A 481 3.52 14.46 -16.44
N GLU A 482 4.72 14.07 -16.05
CA GLU A 482 5.54 14.80 -15.08
C GLU A 482 6.24 16.00 -15.72
N TYR A 483 6.53 17.00 -14.90
CA TYR A 483 7.29 18.18 -15.35
C TYR A 483 8.75 18.05 -14.94
N THR A 484 9.65 18.31 -15.88
CA THR A 484 11.08 18.43 -15.62
C THR A 484 11.47 19.90 -15.78
N ALA A 485 12.00 20.50 -14.72
CA ALA A 485 12.37 21.90 -14.73
C ALA A 485 13.76 22.14 -15.28
N SER A 486 13.88 23.22 -16.03
CA SER A 486 15.14 23.84 -16.39
C SER A 486 15.14 25.31 -15.93
N LEU A 487 16.30 25.90 -15.69
CA LEU A 487 16.45 27.30 -15.29
C LEU A 487 15.69 27.64 -14.00
N VAL A 488 15.67 26.75 -13.03
CA VAL A 488 15.04 27.00 -11.73
C VAL A 488 15.90 27.93 -10.90
N ARG A 489 15.27 28.94 -10.33
CA ARG A 489 15.91 29.90 -9.41
C ARG A 489 15.00 30.24 -8.24
N GLU A 490 15.58 30.73 -7.16
CA GLU A 490 14.81 31.28 -6.05
C GLU A 490 14.03 32.51 -6.50
N CYS A 491 12.73 32.59 -6.18
CA CYS A 491 11.93 33.77 -6.41
C CYS A 491 11.43 34.35 -5.08
N TYR A 492 11.18 35.68 -5.12
CA TYR A 492 10.65 36.41 -3.99
C TYR A 492 9.17 36.72 -4.24
N LEU A 493 8.30 36.02 -3.52
CA LEU A 493 6.86 36.26 -3.56
C LEU A 493 6.53 37.53 -2.74
N GLY A 494 5.81 38.47 -3.34
CA GLY A 494 5.27 39.66 -2.65
C GLY A 494 6.21 40.85 -2.51
N GLY A 495 7.31 40.90 -3.24
CA GLY A 495 8.16 42.10 -3.31
C GLY A 495 8.22 42.70 -4.73
N PRO A 496 8.45 44.00 -4.90
CA PRO A 496 8.69 44.58 -6.22
C PRO A 496 9.91 43.84 -6.81
N SER A 497 9.79 43.38 -8.05
CA SER A 497 10.90 42.78 -8.78
C SER A 497 12.11 43.73 -8.68
N ARG A 498 13.17 43.29 -8.02
CA ARG A 498 14.44 44.01 -8.09
C ARG A 498 14.84 44.04 -9.54
N LYS A 499 14.54 45.13 -10.24
CA LYS A 499 15.13 45.40 -11.54
C LYS A 499 16.62 45.20 -11.39
N LYS A 500 17.18 44.21 -12.07
CA LYS A 500 18.63 44.06 -12.21
C LYS A 500 19.13 45.39 -12.74
N LYS A 501 19.88 46.14 -11.91
CA LYS A 501 20.77 47.15 -12.46
C LYS A 501 21.71 46.44 -13.42
N ARG A 502 21.70 46.87 -14.67
CA ARG A 502 22.62 46.50 -15.72
C ARG A 502 24.06 46.68 -15.27
#